data_f2eb772ece7afa0fe167eeb1fe8841ca
#
_entry.id   f2eb772ece7afa0fe167eeb1fe8841ca
#
_cell.length_a   1.000
_cell.length_b   1.000
_cell.length_c   1.000
_cell.angle_alpha   90.00
_cell.angle_beta   90.00
_cell.angle_gamma   90.00
#
_symmetry.space_group_name_H-M   'P 1'
#
loop_
_entity.id
_entity.type
_entity.pdbx_description
1 polymer ?
#
loop_
_entity_poly.entity_id
_entity_poly.type
_entity_poly.pdbx_seq_one_letter_code
_entity_poly.pdbx_strand_id
1 'polypeptide(L)'
;MNYPKLPSFRLDGKRALVTGAGRGIGMGASIALAESGANVTLVSRTEKELKDLTDHINSQGFKASYQVLDVNNEDEVSSFINNAEPFDILINNAGTNRPAKLIDTKIEDFDYVMSLNVRSV
;
A
#
# COMPACT_ATOMS: atom_id res chain seq x y z
N MET A 1 -19.52 -22.11 -32.08
CA MET A 1 -19.73 -22.70 -30.72
C MET A 1 -18.84 -21.96 -29.74
N ASN A 2 -19.40 -21.43 -28.65
CA ASN A 2 -18.64 -20.81 -27.57
C ASN A 2 -18.24 -21.86 -26.54
N TYR A 3 -16.95 -22.11 -26.44
CA TYR A 3 -16.42 -23.00 -25.42
C TYR A 3 -16.23 -22.21 -24.09
N PRO A 4 -16.45 -22.83 -22.92
CA PRO A 4 -16.21 -22.20 -21.65
C PRO A 4 -14.72 -21.82 -21.52
N LYS A 5 -14.46 -20.65 -20.97
CA LYS A 5 -13.11 -20.15 -20.69
C LYS A 5 -12.89 -20.04 -19.19
N LEU A 6 -11.68 -20.30 -18.76
CA LEU A 6 -11.31 -20.05 -17.37
C LEU A 6 -11.39 -18.55 -17.07
N PRO A 7 -11.81 -18.17 -15.86
CA PRO A 7 -11.75 -16.78 -15.44
C PRO A 7 -10.32 -16.28 -15.44
N SER A 8 -10.13 -15.02 -15.80
CA SER A 8 -8.81 -14.38 -15.76
C SER A 8 -8.56 -13.77 -14.39
N PHE A 9 -7.35 -13.95 -13.85
CA PHE A 9 -6.85 -13.24 -12.66
C PHE A 9 -6.08 -11.97 -13.01
N ARG A 10 -6.11 -11.56 -14.30
CA ARG A 10 -5.50 -10.30 -14.73
C ARG A 10 -6.24 -9.11 -14.13
N LEU A 11 -5.46 -8.06 -13.80
CA LEU A 11 -5.93 -6.82 -13.20
C LEU A 11 -5.77 -5.62 -14.17
N ASP A 12 -5.75 -5.89 -15.46
CA ASP A 12 -5.58 -4.87 -16.49
C ASP A 12 -6.66 -3.78 -16.36
N GLY A 13 -6.23 -2.52 -16.36
CA GLY A 13 -7.11 -1.37 -16.19
C GLY A 13 -7.57 -1.10 -14.76
N LYS A 14 -7.18 -1.92 -13.79
CA LYS A 14 -7.49 -1.72 -12.37
C LYS A 14 -6.47 -0.80 -11.72
N ARG A 15 -6.92 0.01 -10.77
CA ARG A 15 -6.10 0.88 -9.95
C ARG A 15 -6.01 0.32 -8.53
N ALA A 16 -4.80 0.15 -8.05
CA ALA A 16 -4.54 -0.39 -6.72
C ALA A 16 -3.78 0.62 -5.84
N LEU A 17 -4.17 0.69 -4.58
CA LEU A 17 -3.49 1.47 -3.55
C LEU A 17 -2.92 0.52 -2.50
N VAL A 18 -1.62 0.63 -2.22
CA VAL A 18 -0.95 -0.18 -1.19
C VAL A 18 -0.33 0.75 -0.16
N THR A 19 -0.71 0.60 1.09
CA THR A 19 -0.10 1.33 2.21
C THR A 19 1.06 0.54 2.81
N GLY A 20 2.06 1.22 3.35
CA GLY A 20 3.28 0.56 3.83
C GLY A 20 4.03 -0.16 2.71
N ALA A 21 4.00 0.40 1.50
CA ALA A 21 4.42 -0.27 0.28
C ALA A 21 5.95 -0.34 0.07
N GLY A 22 6.73 0.49 0.77
CA GLY A 22 8.14 0.69 0.46
C GLY A 22 9.04 -0.51 0.71
N ARG A 23 8.61 -1.48 1.50
CA ARG A 23 9.43 -2.65 1.90
C ARG A 23 8.55 -3.83 2.33
N GLY A 24 9.21 -4.99 2.54
CA GLY A 24 8.60 -6.17 3.14
C GLY A 24 7.38 -6.69 2.37
N ILE A 25 6.32 -7.00 3.10
CA ILE A 25 5.08 -7.56 2.55
C ILE A 25 4.39 -6.58 1.59
N GLY A 26 4.37 -5.29 1.93
CA GLY A 26 3.79 -4.26 1.06
C GLY A 26 4.50 -4.12 -0.28
N MET A 27 5.82 -4.23 -0.29
CA MET A 27 6.61 -4.25 -1.53
C MET A 27 6.26 -5.48 -2.39
N GLY A 28 6.20 -6.66 -1.78
CA GLY A 28 5.82 -7.90 -2.49
C GLY A 28 4.43 -7.83 -3.08
N ALA A 29 3.44 -7.33 -2.32
CA ALA A 29 2.08 -7.14 -2.80
C ALA A 29 2.02 -6.15 -3.97
N SER A 30 2.77 -5.05 -3.89
CA SER A 30 2.83 -4.03 -4.94
C SER A 30 3.38 -4.58 -6.25
N ILE A 31 4.45 -5.34 -6.19
CA ILE A 31 5.04 -6.00 -7.38
C ILE A 31 4.05 -6.99 -7.98
N ALA A 32 3.43 -7.84 -7.17
CA ALA A 32 2.48 -8.83 -7.64
C ALA A 32 1.25 -8.20 -8.33
N LEU A 33 0.71 -7.13 -7.77
CA LEU A 33 -0.40 -6.38 -8.38
C LEU A 33 0.02 -5.75 -9.72
N ALA A 34 1.20 -5.13 -9.77
CA ALA A 34 1.71 -4.54 -11.00
C ALA A 34 1.97 -5.57 -12.10
N GLU A 35 2.60 -6.70 -11.77
CA GLU A 35 2.82 -7.81 -12.70
C GLU A 35 1.50 -8.42 -13.19
N SER A 36 0.45 -8.37 -12.37
CA SER A 36 -0.90 -8.80 -12.76
C SER A 36 -1.62 -7.79 -13.67
N GLY A 37 -1.04 -6.62 -13.90
CA GLY A 37 -1.53 -5.60 -14.85
C GLY A 37 -2.17 -4.38 -14.19
N ALA A 38 -2.23 -4.29 -12.87
CA ALA A 38 -2.76 -3.12 -12.19
C ALA A 38 -1.81 -1.91 -12.30
N ASN A 39 -2.39 -0.72 -12.27
CA ASN A 39 -1.67 0.53 -12.01
C ASN A 39 -1.61 0.74 -10.50
N VAL A 40 -0.42 0.59 -9.91
CA VAL A 40 -0.26 0.56 -8.46
C VAL A 40 0.23 1.90 -7.93
N THR A 41 -0.46 2.45 -6.96
CA THR A 41 -0.03 3.61 -6.19
C THR A 41 0.53 3.15 -4.85
N LEU A 42 1.79 3.48 -4.61
CA LEU A 42 2.57 3.07 -3.45
C LEU A 42 2.55 4.20 -2.42
N VAL A 43 2.16 3.89 -1.18
CA VAL A 43 2.09 4.86 -0.10
C VAL A 43 2.92 4.42 1.09
N SER A 44 3.80 5.28 1.55
CA SER A 44 4.51 5.19 2.82
C SER A 44 5.09 6.54 3.23
N ARG A 45 5.79 6.59 4.35
CA ARG A 45 6.45 7.82 4.84
C ARG A 45 7.86 8.02 4.27
N THR A 46 8.47 6.99 3.70
CA THR A 46 9.87 7.00 3.27
C THR A 46 9.96 7.13 1.75
N GLU A 47 10.19 8.36 1.28
CA GLU A 47 10.21 8.67 -0.15
C GLU A 47 11.23 7.83 -0.93
N LYS A 48 12.44 7.67 -0.39
CA LYS A 48 13.50 6.92 -1.07
C LYS A 48 13.07 5.48 -1.41
N GLU A 49 12.48 4.77 -0.44
CA GLU A 49 12.00 3.40 -0.65
C GLU A 49 10.90 3.34 -1.72
N LEU A 50 9.96 4.29 -1.68
CA LEU A 50 8.87 4.39 -2.65
C LEU A 50 9.40 4.67 -4.05
N LYS A 51 10.33 5.61 -4.16
CA LYS A 51 10.93 5.97 -5.44
C LYS A 51 11.68 4.79 -6.05
N ASP A 52 12.56 4.15 -5.28
CA ASP A 52 13.35 3.01 -5.75
C ASP A 52 12.43 1.86 -6.24
N LEU A 53 11.36 1.57 -5.50
CA LEU A 53 10.40 0.54 -5.89
C LEU A 53 9.58 0.94 -7.13
N THR A 54 9.14 2.19 -7.21
CA THR A 54 8.41 2.71 -8.37
C THR A 54 9.26 2.63 -9.63
N ASP A 55 10.52 3.08 -9.54
CA ASP A 55 11.46 3.03 -10.66
C ASP A 55 11.71 1.57 -11.09
N HIS A 56 11.86 0.66 -10.13
CA HIS A 56 12.01 -0.77 -10.43
C HIS A 56 10.79 -1.31 -11.18
N ILE A 57 9.59 -1.13 -10.67
CA ILE A 57 8.35 -1.63 -11.30
C ILE A 57 8.21 -1.08 -12.72
N ASN A 58 8.40 0.22 -12.90
CA ASN A 58 8.28 0.87 -14.20
C ASN A 58 9.37 0.40 -15.17
N SER A 59 10.59 0.12 -14.70
CA SER A 59 11.69 -0.42 -15.54
C SER A 59 11.39 -1.82 -16.07
N GLN A 60 10.53 -2.58 -15.41
CA GLN A 60 10.07 -3.89 -15.86
C GLN A 60 8.90 -3.83 -16.85
N GLY A 61 8.46 -2.63 -17.23
CA GLY A 61 7.35 -2.43 -18.16
C GLY A 61 5.97 -2.44 -17.50
N PHE A 62 5.90 -2.45 -16.16
CA PHE A 62 4.65 -2.34 -15.41
C PHE A 62 4.36 -0.88 -15.04
N LYS A 63 3.27 -0.63 -14.32
CA LYS A 63 2.81 0.73 -14.00
C LYS A 63 2.73 0.93 -12.48
N ALA A 64 3.54 1.85 -11.99
CA ALA A 64 3.49 2.30 -10.60
C ALA A 64 3.72 3.81 -10.50
N SER A 65 3.14 4.38 -9.47
CA SER A 65 3.40 5.73 -8.97
C SER A 65 3.48 5.70 -7.46
N TYR A 66 3.93 6.76 -6.83
CA TYR A 66 3.96 6.81 -5.37
C TYR A 66 3.47 8.16 -4.83
N GLN A 67 3.06 8.12 -3.58
CA GLN A 67 2.73 9.28 -2.78
C GLN A 67 3.35 9.11 -1.39
N VAL A 68 4.15 10.08 -0.96
CA VAL A 68 4.62 10.14 0.42
C VAL A 68 3.46 10.59 1.30
N LEU A 69 3.07 9.77 2.25
CA LEU A 69 1.90 9.98 3.08
C LEU A 69 2.05 9.23 4.41
N ASP A 70 1.73 9.91 5.49
CA ASP A 70 1.53 9.25 6.79
C ASP A 70 0.06 8.87 6.93
N VAL A 71 -0.23 7.57 6.93
CA VAL A 71 -1.61 7.06 7.07
C VAL A 71 -2.24 7.36 8.44
N ASN A 72 -1.44 7.77 9.43
CA ASN A 72 -1.94 8.29 10.71
C ASN A 72 -2.39 9.76 10.62
N ASN A 73 -2.03 10.48 9.57
CA ASN A 73 -2.46 11.85 9.37
C ASN A 73 -3.77 11.87 8.59
N GLU A 74 -4.86 12.05 9.29
CA GLU A 74 -6.22 12.01 8.73
C GLU A 74 -6.45 13.07 7.65
N ASP A 75 -5.93 14.28 7.85
CA ASP A 75 -6.08 15.36 6.87
C ASP A 75 -5.32 15.08 5.57
N GLU A 76 -4.10 14.54 5.66
CA GLU A 76 -3.32 14.13 4.49
C GLU A 76 -4.02 12.99 3.73
N VAL A 77 -4.53 11.98 4.44
CA VAL A 77 -5.26 10.87 3.84
C VAL A 77 -6.51 11.37 3.11
N SER A 78 -7.32 12.19 3.78
CA SER A 78 -8.55 12.75 3.20
C SER A 78 -8.25 13.59 1.96
N SER A 79 -7.25 14.46 2.03
CA SER A 79 -6.84 15.28 0.89
C SER A 79 -6.36 14.43 -0.29
N PHE A 80 -5.53 13.43 -0.02
CA PHE A 80 -5.03 12.54 -1.06
C PHE A 80 -6.16 11.77 -1.75
N ILE A 81 -7.04 11.13 -0.99
CA ILE A 81 -8.16 10.34 -1.55
C ILE A 81 -9.14 11.20 -2.31
N ASN A 82 -9.47 12.40 -1.79
CA ASN A 82 -10.42 13.31 -2.46
C ASN A 82 -9.89 13.85 -3.79
N ASN A 83 -8.58 13.94 -3.98
CA ASN A 83 -7.94 14.42 -5.20
C ASN A 83 -7.49 13.29 -6.15
N ALA A 84 -7.56 12.05 -5.72
CA ALA A 84 -7.17 10.90 -6.55
C ALA A 84 -8.34 10.40 -7.40
N GLU A 85 -8.01 9.81 -8.57
CA GLU A 85 -8.97 8.98 -9.28
C GLU A 85 -9.37 7.77 -8.41
N PRO A 86 -10.59 7.23 -8.55
CA PRO A 86 -11.03 6.10 -7.74
C PRO A 86 -10.11 4.89 -7.85
N PHE A 87 -9.90 4.22 -6.73
CA PHE A 87 -9.19 2.95 -6.67
C PHE A 87 -10.16 1.77 -6.70
N ASP A 88 -9.76 0.69 -7.37
CA ASP A 88 -10.50 -0.57 -7.42
C ASP A 88 -10.07 -1.54 -6.33
N ILE A 89 -8.80 -1.44 -5.90
CA ILE A 89 -8.15 -2.35 -4.96
C ILE A 89 -7.45 -1.54 -3.88
N LEU A 90 -7.67 -1.91 -2.62
CA LEU A 90 -6.97 -1.34 -1.47
C LEU A 90 -6.29 -2.45 -0.69
N ILE A 91 -4.98 -2.31 -0.47
CA ILE A 91 -4.22 -3.17 0.45
C ILE A 91 -3.82 -2.32 1.67
N ASN A 92 -4.54 -2.51 2.75
CA ASN A 92 -4.21 -1.93 4.06
C ASN A 92 -3.10 -2.77 4.70
N ASN A 93 -1.85 -2.43 4.39
CA ASN A 93 -0.66 -3.15 4.86
C ASN A 93 0.16 -2.34 5.87
N ALA A 94 0.03 -1.02 5.92
CA ALA A 94 0.78 -0.22 6.88
C ALA A 94 0.54 -0.72 8.31
N GLY A 95 1.61 -0.96 9.02
CA GLY A 95 1.56 -1.48 10.38
C GLY A 95 2.93 -1.48 11.03
N THR A 96 2.96 -1.62 12.33
CA THR A 96 4.18 -1.66 13.13
C THR A 96 4.00 -2.53 14.35
N ASN A 97 5.14 -2.83 14.98
CA ASN A 97 5.20 -3.51 16.26
C ASN A 97 6.22 -2.82 17.17
N ARG A 98 5.92 -2.74 18.44
CA ARG A 98 6.83 -2.25 19.49
C ARG A 98 6.81 -3.26 20.64
N PRO A 99 7.52 -4.40 20.50
CA PRO A 99 7.47 -5.47 21.46
C PRO A 99 8.13 -5.05 22.76
N ALA A 100 7.44 -5.32 23.89
CA ALA A 100 7.94 -5.14 25.23
C ALA A 100 7.26 -6.15 26.15
N LYS A 101 7.85 -6.40 27.33
CA LYS A 101 7.14 -7.11 28.40
C LYS A 101 5.96 -6.25 28.83
N LEU A 102 4.87 -6.88 29.25
CA LEU A 102 3.65 -6.15 29.64
C LEU A 102 3.93 -5.05 30.68
N ILE A 103 4.78 -5.36 31.67
CA ILE A 103 5.14 -4.42 32.74
C ILE A 103 5.96 -3.22 32.24
N ASP A 104 6.65 -3.37 31.11
CA ASP A 104 7.54 -2.34 30.53
C ASP A 104 6.86 -1.59 29.37
N THR A 105 5.63 -1.96 29.00
CA THR A 105 4.90 -1.35 27.90
C THR A 105 4.52 0.09 28.24
N LYS A 106 4.95 1.02 27.39
CA LYS A 106 4.58 2.45 27.50
C LYS A 106 3.25 2.71 26.84
N ILE A 107 2.44 3.58 27.43
CA ILE A 107 1.13 3.94 26.88
C ILE A 107 1.27 4.57 25.49
N GLU A 108 2.32 5.37 25.27
CA GLU A 108 2.59 6.00 23.98
C GLU A 108 2.86 4.97 22.87
N ASP A 109 3.52 3.86 23.22
CA ASP A 109 3.79 2.77 22.27
C ASP A 109 2.51 2.00 21.95
N PHE A 110 1.66 1.76 22.97
CA PHE A 110 0.34 1.18 22.77
C PHE A 110 -0.51 2.04 21.83
N ASP A 111 -0.62 3.34 22.14
CA ASP A 111 -1.41 4.27 21.34
C ASP A 111 -0.90 4.35 19.89
N TYR A 112 0.41 4.39 19.70
CA TYR A 112 1.00 4.41 18.37
C TYR A 112 0.69 3.14 17.56
N VAL A 113 0.87 1.97 18.16
CA VAL A 113 0.57 0.68 17.51
C VAL A 113 -0.91 0.58 17.16
N MET A 114 -1.80 0.95 18.07
CA MET A 114 -3.25 0.94 17.82
C MET A 114 -3.65 1.96 16.74
N SER A 115 -3.06 3.14 16.73
CA SER A 115 -3.33 4.17 15.73
C SER A 115 -2.91 3.70 14.33
N LEU A 116 -1.71 3.15 14.20
CA LEU A 116 -1.21 2.71 12.90
C LEU A 116 -1.87 1.41 12.42
N ASN A 117 -2.02 0.41 13.29
CA ASN A 117 -2.49 -0.91 12.85
C ASN A 117 -4.01 -1.03 12.76
N VAL A 118 -4.73 -0.19 13.48
CA VAL A 118 -6.21 -0.29 13.59
C VAL A 118 -6.90 0.97 13.06
N ARG A 119 -6.59 2.13 13.62
CA ARG A 119 -7.29 3.37 13.26
C ARG A 119 -7.02 3.82 11.84
N SER A 120 -5.81 3.60 11.30
CA SER A 120 -5.42 4.05 9.97
C SER A 120 -6.03 3.23 8.83
N VAL A 121 -6.63 2.10 9.14
CA VAL A 121 -7.23 1.18 8.16
C VAL A 121 -8.54 1.70 7.57
#